data_7a0a331adf1a5af759529207c49b9e52
#
_entry.id   7a0a331adf1a5af759529207c49b9e52
#
_cell.length_a   1.000
_cell.length_b   1.000
_cell.length_c   1.000
_cell.angle_alpha   90.00
_cell.angle_beta   90.00
_cell.angle_gamma   90.00
#
_symmetry.space_group_name_H-M   'P 1'
#
loop_
_entity.id
_entity.type
_entity.pdbx_description
1 polymer ?
#
loop_
_entity_poly.entity_id
_entity_poly.type
_entity_poly.pdbx_seq_one_letter_code
_entity_poly.pdbx_strand_id
1 'polypeptide(L)'
;MRKINLIVLHCSDTRPSQDFTIEKLMACHKARGFGEYAGYHFYCRRDGTLYYCRPLNVKGCHVAGHNAHSIGICYEGGHAEPSSGRKYEDNRTAEQKEALRDLLTYLKELWPEARICGHRDLPGVAKACPCFDATKEYIMASDQPVIDREADQ
;
A
#
# COMPACT_ATOMS: atom_id res chain seq x y z
N MET A 1 20.92 -4.01 -3.09
CA MET A 1 19.50 -3.67 -2.82
C MET A 1 18.95 -4.61 -1.77
N ARG A 2 18.00 -4.13 -0.94
CA ARG A 2 17.36 -4.95 0.08
C ARG A 2 16.62 -6.15 -0.55
N LYS A 3 16.57 -7.27 0.17
CA LYS A 3 15.70 -8.38 -0.23
C LYS A 3 14.25 -8.04 0.10
N ILE A 4 13.42 -7.91 -0.91
CA ILE A 4 12.00 -7.59 -0.76
C ILE A 4 11.17 -8.82 -1.12
N ASN A 5 10.37 -9.28 -0.16
CA ASN A 5 9.44 -10.39 -0.35
C ASN A 5 7.99 -10.00 -0.08
N LEU A 6 7.75 -8.72 0.24
CA LEU A 6 6.43 -8.24 0.63
C LEU A 6 6.21 -6.81 0.12
N ILE A 7 5.04 -6.56 -0.46
CA ILE A 7 4.56 -5.24 -0.84
C ILE A 7 3.26 -5.01 -0.08
N VAL A 8 3.24 -4.01 0.79
CA VAL A 8 2.13 -3.79 1.73
C VAL A 8 1.38 -2.52 1.38
N LEU A 9 0.07 -2.65 1.18
CA LEU A 9 -0.83 -1.54 0.92
C LEU A 9 -1.44 -1.02 2.22
N HIS A 10 -1.45 0.30 2.35
CA HIS A 10 -2.02 1.04 3.47
C HIS A 10 -2.99 2.11 2.96
N CYS A 11 -3.80 2.62 3.87
CA CYS A 11 -4.54 3.86 3.68
C CYS A 11 -4.05 4.91 4.68
N SER A 12 -4.26 6.18 4.36
CA SER A 12 -3.90 7.28 5.25
C SER A 12 -4.87 7.42 6.44
N ASP A 13 -5.98 6.71 6.41
CA ASP A 13 -7.07 6.82 7.39
C ASP A 13 -7.62 8.25 7.47
N THR A 14 -7.83 8.85 6.30
CA THR A 14 -8.38 10.19 6.16
C THR A 14 -9.65 10.15 5.32
N ARG A 15 -10.55 11.13 5.55
CA ARG A 15 -11.79 11.26 4.79
C ARG A 15 -11.53 11.85 3.41
N PRO A 16 -12.34 11.54 2.39
CA PRO A 16 -12.22 12.18 1.08
C PRO A 16 -12.26 13.71 1.13
N SER A 17 -13.00 14.28 2.08
CA SER A 17 -13.11 15.73 2.26
C SER A 17 -11.88 16.38 2.91
N GLN A 18 -10.97 15.58 3.48
CA GLN A 18 -9.72 16.07 4.05
C GLN A 18 -8.65 16.09 2.96
N ASP A 19 -8.17 17.25 2.60
CA ASP A 19 -7.06 17.39 1.65
C ASP A 19 -5.76 17.00 2.35
N PHE A 20 -5.46 15.70 2.41
CA PHE A 20 -4.29 15.17 3.10
C PHE A 20 -3.06 15.18 2.18
N THR A 21 -2.46 16.34 2.05
CA THR A 21 -1.32 16.58 1.15
C THR A 21 -0.08 15.78 1.57
N ILE A 22 0.88 15.64 0.65
CA ILE A 22 2.16 15.01 0.95
C ILE A 22 2.89 15.75 2.10
N GLU A 23 2.77 17.06 2.17
CA GLU A 23 3.36 17.87 3.23
C GLU A 23 2.74 17.52 4.61
N LYS A 24 1.43 17.34 4.66
CA LYS A 24 0.73 16.90 5.88
C LYS A 24 1.15 15.50 6.30
N LEU A 25 1.25 14.57 5.35
CA LEU A 25 1.73 13.21 5.61
C LEU A 25 3.15 13.24 6.18
N MET A 26 4.05 13.97 5.54
CA MET A 26 5.44 14.07 5.97
C MET A 26 5.58 14.72 7.35
N ALA A 27 4.78 15.75 7.63
CA ALA A 27 4.76 16.39 8.94
C ALA A 27 4.29 15.42 10.04
N CYS A 28 3.25 14.63 9.78
CA CYS A 28 2.79 13.59 10.71
C CYS A 28 3.88 12.57 10.99
N HIS A 29 4.57 12.08 9.97
CA HIS A 29 5.61 11.07 10.13
C HIS A 29 6.86 11.62 10.80
N LYS A 30 7.23 12.87 10.52
CA LYS A 30 8.31 13.55 11.20
C LYS A 30 8.02 13.70 12.70
N ALA A 31 6.79 14.08 13.06
CA ALA A 31 6.36 14.17 14.45
C ALA A 31 6.40 12.81 15.17
N ARG A 32 6.25 11.70 14.43
CA ARG A 32 6.36 10.32 14.95
C ARG A 32 7.81 9.80 15.01
N GLY A 33 8.78 10.61 14.58
CA GLY A 33 10.20 10.23 14.64
C GLY A 33 10.68 9.37 13.47
N PHE A 34 9.99 9.36 12.33
CA PHE A 34 10.38 8.54 11.17
C PHE A 34 11.51 9.16 10.33
N GLY A 35 12.04 10.31 10.74
CA GLY A 35 13.14 10.98 10.05
C GLY A 35 12.66 11.93 8.96
N GLU A 36 13.49 12.13 7.94
CA GLU A 36 13.24 13.08 6.86
C GLU A 36 12.26 12.57 5.80
N TYR A 37 12.04 11.24 5.75
CA TYR A 37 11.15 10.61 4.79
C TYR A 37 9.82 10.24 5.43
N ALA A 38 8.76 10.15 4.61
CA ALA A 38 7.55 9.45 5.04
C ALA A 38 7.88 7.98 5.35
N GLY A 39 7.06 7.33 6.18
CA GLY A 39 7.26 5.93 6.52
C GLY A 39 6.97 4.97 5.36
N TYR A 40 6.14 5.41 4.40
CA TYR A 40 5.84 4.69 3.16
C TYR A 40 6.85 5.05 2.07
N HIS A 41 7.07 4.13 1.14
CA HIS A 41 7.89 4.41 -0.04
C HIS A 41 7.13 5.20 -1.10
N PHE A 42 5.81 4.98 -1.19
CA PHE A 42 4.93 5.67 -2.14
C PHE A 42 3.67 6.16 -1.45
N TYR A 43 3.16 7.29 -1.92
CA TYR A 43 1.90 7.87 -1.48
C TYR A 43 1.07 8.27 -2.70
N CYS A 44 -0.16 7.75 -2.79
CA CYS A 44 -1.07 7.99 -3.91
C CYS A 44 -2.21 8.91 -3.49
N ARG A 45 -2.25 10.11 -4.07
CA ARG A 45 -3.30 11.09 -3.83
C ARG A 45 -4.60 10.69 -4.53
N ARG A 46 -5.70 11.31 -4.13
CA ARG A 46 -7.04 11.00 -4.65
C ARG A 46 -7.18 11.20 -6.16
N ASP A 47 -6.41 12.09 -6.77
CA ASP A 47 -6.37 12.30 -8.22
C ASP A 47 -5.48 11.30 -8.97
N GLY A 48 -4.90 10.34 -8.27
CA GLY A 48 -3.96 9.37 -8.82
C GLY A 48 -2.51 9.83 -8.83
N THR A 49 -2.20 11.05 -8.39
CA THR A 49 -0.81 11.52 -8.31
C THR A 49 -0.03 10.64 -7.34
N LEU A 50 1.10 10.13 -7.81
CA LEU A 50 1.94 9.22 -7.05
C LEU A 50 3.22 9.92 -6.63
N TYR A 51 3.48 9.94 -5.32
CA TYR A 51 4.72 10.49 -4.75
C TYR A 51 5.65 9.35 -4.36
N TYR A 52 6.90 9.44 -4.79
CA TYR A 52 7.99 8.59 -4.35
C TYR A 52 8.66 9.30 -3.16
N CYS A 53 8.31 8.91 -1.96
CA CYS A 53 8.62 9.68 -0.75
C CYS A 53 9.60 9.00 0.21
N ARG A 54 10.11 7.84 -0.14
CA ARG A 54 11.19 7.17 0.59
C ARG A 54 11.97 6.29 -0.37
N PRO A 55 13.31 6.34 -0.38
CA PRO A 55 14.09 5.50 -1.29
C PRO A 55 13.83 4.01 -1.09
N LEU A 56 13.76 3.24 -2.18
CA LEU A 56 13.46 1.81 -2.13
C LEU A 56 14.52 1.00 -1.37
N ASN A 57 15.77 1.47 -1.36
CA ASN A 57 16.85 0.82 -0.61
C ASN A 57 16.87 1.16 0.88
N VAL A 58 16.01 2.06 1.33
CA VAL A 58 15.85 2.43 2.74
C VAL A 58 14.64 1.71 3.30
N LYS A 59 14.83 0.99 4.40
CA LYS A 59 13.70 0.30 5.03
C LYS A 59 12.65 1.32 5.49
N GLY A 60 11.38 1.00 5.31
CA GLY A 60 10.27 1.86 5.72
C GLY A 60 10.01 1.88 7.21
N CYS A 61 9.02 2.68 7.60
CA CYS A 61 8.45 2.72 8.94
C CYS A 61 6.93 2.61 8.80
N HIS A 62 6.43 1.44 8.38
CA HIS A 62 5.01 1.27 8.09
C HIS A 62 4.40 -0.02 8.65
N VAL A 63 5.21 -1.04 8.92
CA VAL A 63 4.74 -2.30 9.53
C VAL A 63 5.80 -2.83 10.49
N ALA A 64 5.54 -2.77 11.77
CA ALA A 64 6.44 -3.30 12.79
C ALA A 64 6.76 -4.79 12.54
N GLY A 65 8.04 -5.14 12.54
CA GLY A 65 8.50 -6.50 12.30
C GLY A 65 8.64 -6.90 10.82
N HIS A 66 8.17 -6.07 9.88
CA HIS A 66 8.21 -6.37 8.45
C HIS A 66 8.88 -5.30 7.59
N ASN A 67 9.36 -4.21 8.20
CA ASN A 67 9.93 -3.09 7.46
C ASN A 67 11.19 -3.47 6.66
N ALA A 68 12.01 -4.36 7.19
CA ALA A 68 13.31 -4.69 6.59
C ALA A 68 13.20 -5.39 5.22
N HIS A 69 12.09 -6.08 4.94
CA HIS A 69 11.90 -6.89 3.74
C HIS A 69 10.66 -6.50 2.93
N SER A 70 10.13 -5.29 3.15
CA SER A 70 8.91 -4.84 2.49
C SER A 70 9.02 -3.47 1.85
N ILE A 71 8.10 -3.22 0.92
CA ILE A 71 7.81 -1.91 0.35
C ILE A 71 6.43 -1.50 0.85
N GLY A 72 6.31 -0.27 1.35
CA GLY A 72 5.04 0.29 1.82
C GLY A 72 4.46 1.27 0.80
N ILE A 73 3.18 1.09 0.49
CA ILE A 73 2.40 1.97 -0.39
C ILE A 73 1.18 2.43 0.38
N CYS A 74 0.92 3.74 0.40
CA CYS A 74 -0.26 4.31 1.04
C CYS A 74 -1.10 5.06 0.01
N TYR A 75 -2.41 4.88 0.05
CA TYR A 75 -3.33 5.73 -0.69
C TYR A 75 -4.04 6.70 0.26
N GLU A 76 -4.36 7.89 -0.23
CA GLU A 76 -5.11 8.90 0.50
C GLU A 76 -6.58 8.49 0.58
N GLY A 77 -7.07 8.19 1.79
CA GLY A 77 -8.43 7.75 2.02
C GLY A 77 -8.55 6.72 3.13
N GLY A 78 -9.60 5.91 3.05
CA GLY A 78 -9.84 4.79 3.96
C GLY A 78 -10.73 5.12 5.15
N HIS A 79 -10.95 6.41 5.46
CA HIS A 79 -11.89 6.83 6.49
C HIS A 79 -13.18 7.31 5.83
N ALA A 80 -14.32 6.81 6.30
CA ALA A 80 -15.60 7.18 5.74
C ALA A 80 -16.03 8.58 6.19
N GLU A 81 -16.83 9.26 5.36
CA GLU A 81 -17.45 10.52 5.77
C GLU A 81 -18.43 10.29 6.91
N PRO A 82 -18.62 11.26 7.84
CA PRO A 82 -19.49 11.08 8.99
C PRO A 82 -20.93 10.73 8.60
N SER A 83 -21.42 11.24 7.47
CA SER A 83 -22.77 11.00 6.97
C SER A 83 -23.06 9.54 6.60
N SER A 84 -22.01 8.73 6.39
CA SER A 84 -22.17 7.32 6.01
C SER A 84 -22.59 6.42 7.18
N GLY A 85 -22.37 6.84 8.42
CA GLY A 85 -22.56 6.01 9.61
C GLY A 85 -21.48 4.94 9.79
N ARG A 86 -20.47 4.90 8.92
CA ARG A 86 -19.35 3.97 8.98
C ARG A 86 -18.07 4.70 9.38
N LYS A 87 -17.10 3.97 9.95
CA LYS A 87 -15.79 4.51 10.28
C LYS A 87 -14.81 4.33 9.10
N TYR A 88 -14.80 3.15 8.50
CA TYR A 88 -13.87 2.79 7.42
C TYR A 88 -14.62 2.50 6.13
N GLU A 89 -13.96 2.77 5.01
CA GLU A 89 -14.52 2.56 3.69
C GLU A 89 -13.41 2.45 2.66
N ASP A 90 -13.57 1.55 1.69
CA ASP A 90 -12.76 1.59 0.47
C ASP A 90 -13.31 2.71 -0.42
N ASN A 91 -12.75 3.91 -0.23
CA ASN A 91 -13.16 5.09 -0.98
C ASN A 91 -12.10 5.51 -2.01
N ARG A 92 -11.30 4.56 -2.49
CA ARG A 92 -10.34 4.82 -3.58
C ARG A 92 -11.08 5.32 -4.82
N THR A 93 -10.52 6.34 -5.46
CA THR A 93 -10.98 6.81 -6.76
C THR A 93 -10.57 5.86 -7.88
N ALA A 94 -11.18 5.98 -9.05
CA ALA A 94 -10.76 5.22 -10.23
C ALA A 94 -9.30 5.52 -10.58
N GLU A 95 -8.89 6.77 -10.46
CA GLU A 95 -7.52 7.23 -10.72
C GLU A 95 -6.52 6.60 -9.73
N GLN A 96 -6.89 6.48 -8.46
CA GLN A 96 -6.05 5.78 -7.48
C GLN A 96 -5.92 4.30 -7.80
N LYS A 97 -7.01 3.63 -8.16
CA LYS A 97 -6.97 2.20 -8.52
C LYS A 97 -6.06 1.94 -9.71
N GLU A 98 -6.12 2.79 -10.73
CA GLU A 98 -5.25 2.70 -11.90
C GLU A 98 -3.78 2.94 -11.54
N ALA A 99 -3.49 4.02 -10.81
CA ALA A 99 -2.14 4.36 -10.38
C ALA A 99 -1.52 3.27 -9.51
N LEU A 100 -2.28 2.69 -8.58
CA LEU A 100 -1.83 1.60 -7.73
C LEU A 100 -1.54 0.35 -8.54
N ARG A 101 -2.37 0.01 -9.52
CA ARG A 101 -2.15 -1.14 -10.40
C ARG A 101 -0.86 -0.99 -11.20
N ASP A 102 -0.65 0.18 -11.78
CA ASP A 102 0.56 0.46 -12.56
C ASP A 102 1.82 0.38 -11.69
N LEU A 103 1.76 0.96 -10.48
CA LEU A 103 2.85 0.90 -9.51
C LEU A 103 3.15 -0.54 -9.11
N LEU A 104 2.14 -1.33 -8.80
CA LEU A 104 2.31 -2.72 -8.40
C LEU A 104 2.91 -3.56 -9.53
N THR A 105 2.48 -3.33 -10.77
CA THR A 105 3.06 -3.98 -11.93
C THR A 105 4.56 -3.69 -12.05
N TYR A 106 4.94 -2.43 -11.89
CA TYR A 106 6.34 -2.02 -11.88
C TYR A 106 7.14 -2.68 -10.75
N LEU A 107 6.61 -2.67 -9.54
CA LEU A 107 7.31 -3.27 -8.38
C LEU A 107 7.45 -4.79 -8.51
N LYS A 108 6.47 -5.46 -9.12
CA LYS A 108 6.56 -6.90 -9.39
C LYS A 108 7.59 -7.24 -10.48
N GLU A 109 7.90 -6.32 -11.37
CA GLU A 109 9.03 -6.49 -12.29
C GLU A 109 10.37 -6.45 -11.54
N LEU A 110 10.49 -5.59 -10.53
CA LEU A 110 11.70 -5.50 -9.70
C LEU A 110 11.81 -6.70 -8.74
N TRP A 111 10.69 -7.13 -8.16
CA TRP A 111 10.65 -8.22 -7.19
C TRP A 111 9.52 -9.20 -7.54
N PRO A 112 9.74 -10.09 -8.51
CA PRO A 112 8.69 -11.03 -8.98
C PRO A 112 8.14 -11.94 -7.89
N GLU A 113 8.97 -12.28 -6.89
CA GLU A 113 8.59 -13.17 -5.79
C GLU A 113 7.90 -12.46 -4.63
N ALA A 114 7.84 -11.12 -4.65
CA ALA A 114 7.21 -10.37 -3.57
C ALA A 114 5.69 -10.56 -3.59
N ARG A 115 5.13 -10.87 -2.42
CA ARG A 115 3.68 -10.98 -2.25
C ARG A 115 3.06 -9.61 -2.01
N ILE A 116 1.91 -9.38 -2.61
CA ILE A 116 1.11 -8.18 -2.38
C ILE A 116 0.08 -8.50 -1.31
N CYS A 117 0.01 -7.67 -0.27
CA CYS A 117 -0.98 -7.80 0.78
C CYS A 117 -1.40 -6.43 1.33
N GLY A 118 -2.45 -6.40 2.11
CA GLY A 118 -2.83 -5.23 2.91
C GLY A 118 -2.20 -5.29 4.29
N HIS A 119 -2.13 -4.15 4.95
CA HIS A 119 -1.65 -4.08 6.34
C HIS A 119 -2.41 -5.05 7.24
N ARG A 120 -3.74 -5.12 7.08
CA ARG A 120 -4.62 -5.99 7.87
C ARG A 120 -4.37 -7.49 7.68
N ASP A 121 -3.68 -7.88 6.61
CA ASP A 121 -3.41 -9.29 6.31
C ASP A 121 -2.20 -9.83 7.07
N LEU A 122 -1.45 -8.98 7.76
CA LEU A 122 -0.27 -9.39 8.51
C LEU A 122 -0.65 -9.91 9.90
N PRO A 123 0.09 -10.91 10.43
CA PRO A 123 -0.22 -11.49 11.72
C PRO A 123 -0.24 -10.45 12.85
N GLY A 124 -1.25 -10.51 13.70
CA GLY A 124 -1.39 -9.65 14.88
C GLY A 124 -1.89 -8.25 14.60
N VAL A 125 -2.25 -7.91 13.36
CA VAL A 125 -2.78 -6.61 12.99
C VAL A 125 -4.30 -6.61 13.09
N ALA A 126 -4.84 -5.82 14.02
CA ALA A 126 -6.27 -5.65 14.23
C ALA A 126 -6.74 -4.29 13.67
N LYS A 127 -6.48 -4.03 12.39
CA LYS A 127 -6.82 -2.77 11.70
C LYS A 127 -7.60 -3.05 10.43
N ALA A 128 -8.42 -2.09 10.01
CA ALA A 128 -9.14 -2.18 8.74
C ALA A 128 -8.25 -1.86 7.53
N CYS A 129 -7.18 -1.09 7.74
CA CYS A 129 -6.24 -0.66 6.69
C CYS A 129 -5.75 -1.85 5.85
N PRO A 130 -5.82 -1.79 4.54
CA PRO A 130 -6.13 -0.65 3.66
C PRO A 130 -7.61 -0.47 3.31
N CYS A 131 -8.53 -1.09 4.02
CA CYS A 131 -9.99 -1.03 3.86
C CYS A 131 -10.54 -1.74 2.63
N PHE A 132 -9.74 -2.58 2.00
CA PHE A 132 -10.13 -3.49 0.92
C PHE A 132 -9.23 -4.72 0.95
N ASP A 133 -9.63 -5.77 0.23
CA ASP A 133 -8.85 -7.01 0.14
C ASP A 133 -7.77 -6.89 -0.94
N ALA A 134 -6.59 -6.40 -0.56
CA ALA A 134 -5.48 -6.17 -1.47
C ALA A 134 -4.94 -7.47 -2.06
N THR A 135 -4.90 -8.53 -1.27
CA THR A 135 -4.42 -9.85 -1.70
C THR A 135 -5.27 -10.39 -2.84
N LYS A 136 -6.59 -10.23 -2.73
CA LYS A 136 -7.53 -10.73 -3.74
C LYS A 136 -7.58 -9.83 -4.96
N GLU A 137 -7.61 -8.51 -4.76
CA GLU A 137 -7.77 -7.55 -5.86
C GLU A 137 -6.55 -7.50 -6.77
N TYR A 138 -5.35 -7.62 -6.19
CA TYR A 138 -4.08 -7.48 -6.91
C TYR A 138 -3.35 -8.82 -7.11
N ILE A 139 -4.09 -9.87 -7.46
CA ILE A 139 -3.47 -11.13 -7.90
C ILE A 139 -2.79 -10.87 -9.24
N MET A 140 -1.46 -11.00 -9.27
CA MET A 140 -0.65 -10.87 -10.47
C MET A 140 -0.41 -12.24 -11.10
N ALA A 141 -0.08 -12.28 -12.40
CA ALA A 141 0.15 -13.53 -13.12
C ALA A 141 1.23 -14.41 -12.45
N SER A 142 2.24 -13.78 -11.85
CA SER A 142 3.31 -14.47 -11.12
C SER A 142 2.84 -15.11 -9.80
N ASP A 143 1.70 -14.69 -9.27
CA ASP A 143 1.13 -15.19 -8.01
C ASP A 143 0.08 -16.30 -8.26
N GLN A 144 -0.23 -16.57 -9.53
CA GLN A 144 -1.13 -17.66 -9.89
C GLN A 144 -0.46 -19.01 -9.57
N PRO A 145 -1.23 -19.98 -9.06
CA PRO A 145 -0.69 -21.33 -8.93
C PRO A 145 -0.25 -21.83 -10.30
N VAL A 146 0.91 -22.46 -10.33
CA VAL A 146 1.38 -23.16 -11.54
C VAL A 146 0.37 -24.29 -11.80
N ILE A 147 -0.50 -24.07 -12.76
CA ILE A 147 -1.33 -25.15 -13.28
C ILE A 147 -0.37 -25.99 -14.12
N ASP A 148 -0.01 -27.16 -13.66
CA ASP A 148 0.75 -28.13 -14.44
C ASP A 148 -0.02 -28.36 -15.75
N ARG A 149 0.44 -27.72 -16.82
CA ARG A 149 -0.12 -27.93 -18.16
C ARG A 149 0.33 -29.25 -18.79
N GLU A 150 1.06 -30.05 -18.03
CA GLU A 150 1.53 -31.37 -18.50
C GLU A 150 0.50 -32.48 -18.35
N ALA A 151 -0.68 -32.19 -17.78
CA ALA A 151 -1.72 -33.24 -17.60
C ALA A 151 -2.62 -33.43 -18.84
N ASP A 152 -2.49 -32.60 -19.89
CA ASP A 152 -3.34 -32.65 -21.09
C ASP A 152 -2.59 -32.99 -22.37
N GLN A 153 -1.50 -33.77 -22.28
CA GLN A 153 -0.85 -34.36 -23.46
C GLN A 153 -1.03 -35.85 -23.50
#